data_ebbff5052ec9f437f850c735c5d79c4b
#
_entry.id   ebbff5052ec9f437f850c735c5d79c4b
#
_cell.length_a   1.000
_cell.length_b   1.000
_cell.length_c   1.000
_cell.angle_alpha   90.00
_cell.angle_beta   90.00
_cell.angle_gamma   90.00
#
_symmetry.space_group_name_H-M   'P 1'
#
loop_
_entity.id
_entity.type
_entity.pdbx_description
1 polymer ?
#
loop_
_entity_poly.entity_id
_entity_poly.type
_entity_poly.pdbx_seq_one_letter_code
_entity_poly.pdbx_strand_id
1 'polypeptide(L)'
;MIYEDKFIRVEREENELPWVKIFTAKPYRELSKCDEASRARLYEAMLVAEKAMLEFYKPTKINIASFGNYVPHVHIHVIARFENDAFFPDSVWASTKRKSELRLPKFDE
;
A
#
# COMPACT_ATOMS: atom_id res chain seq x y z
N MET A 1 -11.69 -0.16 6.32
CA MET A 1 -11.63 -1.04 5.14
C MET A 1 -12.20 -0.33 3.92
N ILE A 2 -11.52 -0.38 2.77
CA ILE A 2 -11.96 0.27 1.54
C ILE A 2 -12.72 -0.71 0.65
N TYR A 3 -12.26 -1.96 0.59
CA TYR A 3 -12.80 -2.95 -0.33
C TYR A 3 -12.56 -4.35 0.21
N GLU A 4 -13.44 -5.28 -0.12
CA GLU A 4 -13.28 -6.68 0.27
C GLU A 4 -14.01 -7.58 -0.71
N ASP A 5 -13.36 -8.68 -1.09
CA ASP A 5 -14.03 -9.77 -1.81
C ASP A 5 -13.57 -11.09 -1.18
N LYS A 6 -13.88 -12.23 -1.82
CA LYS A 6 -13.55 -13.51 -1.20
C LYS A 6 -12.06 -13.84 -1.20
N PHE A 7 -11.26 -13.10 -1.95
CA PHE A 7 -9.82 -13.36 -2.07
C PHE A 7 -8.96 -12.37 -1.32
N ILE A 8 -9.39 -11.10 -1.22
CA ILE A 8 -8.57 -10.01 -0.66
C ILE A 8 -9.41 -9.03 0.13
N ARG A 9 -8.73 -8.21 0.93
CA ARG A 9 -9.33 -7.00 1.49
C ARG A 9 -8.31 -5.87 1.38
N VAL A 10 -8.80 -4.65 1.18
CA VAL A 10 -7.97 -3.46 1.05
C VAL A 10 -8.29 -2.54 2.22
N GLU A 11 -7.26 -2.11 2.94
CA GLU A 11 -7.39 -1.22 4.09
C GLU A 11 -6.55 0.02 3.87
N ARG A 12 -7.03 1.15 4.38
CA ARG A 12 -6.26 2.39 4.35
C ARG A 12 -5.41 2.46 5.61
N GLU A 13 -4.16 2.85 5.44
CA GLU A 13 -3.31 3.16 6.57
C GLU A 13 -3.55 4.62 6.96
N GLU A 14 -3.75 4.89 8.24
CA GLU A 14 -3.92 6.25 8.73
C GLU A 14 -2.57 6.95 8.73
N ASN A 15 -2.34 7.79 7.71
CA ASN A 15 -1.07 8.48 7.50
C ASN A 15 -1.35 9.66 6.59
N GLU A 16 -0.50 10.67 6.61
CA GLU A 16 -0.68 11.79 5.69
C GLU A 16 -0.37 11.40 4.25
N LEU A 17 0.44 10.37 4.05
CA LEU A 17 0.70 9.85 2.70
C LEU A 17 -0.44 8.94 2.27
N PRO A 18 -0.83 8.98 0.98
CA PRO A 18 -1.78 8.00 0.46
C PRO A 18 -1.16 6.61 0.57
N TRP A 19 -1.81 5.74 1.31
CA TRP A 19 -1.22 4.45 1.68
C TRP A 19 -2.33 3.43 1.88
N VAL A 20 -2.32 2.37 1.10
CA VAL A 20 -3.23 1.25 1.29
C VAL A 20 -2.45 -0.03 1.53
N LYS A 21 -3.09 -0.96 2.22
CA LYS A 21 -2.57 -2.30 2.45
C LYS A 21 -3.56 -3.29 1.86
N ILE A 22 -3.06 -4.23 1.08
CA ILE A 22 -3.89 -5.24 0.44
C ILE A 22 -3.53 -6.59 1.05
N PHE A 23 -4.49 -7.17 1.77
CA PHE A 23 -4.31 -8.47 2.44
C PHE A 23 -4.98 -9.56 1.65
N THR A 24 -4.44 -10.78 1.72
CA THR A 24 -5.19 -11.95 1.29
C THR A 24 -6.31 -12.19 2.31
N ALA A 25 -7.46 -12.72 1.87
CA ALA A 25 -8.58 -12.98 2.76
C ALA A 25 -8.20 -14.04 3.79
N LYS A 26 -7.51 -15.11 3.36
CA LYS A 26 -7.00 -16.13 4.27
C LYS A 26 -5.64 -15.71 4.81
N PRO A 27 -5.31 -16.07 6.05
CA PRO A 27 -4.07 -15.60 6.68
C PRO A 27 -2.83 -16.39 6.25
N TYR A 28 -2.50 -16.36 4.98
CA TYR A 28 -1.27 -16.99 4.48
C TYR A 28 -0.06 -16.25 5.04
N ARG A 29 0.95 -17.01 5.41
CA ARG A 29 2.14 -16.44 5.99
C ARG A 29 3.16 -15.98 4.93
N GLU A 30 3.19 -16.66 3.78
CA GLU A 30 4.13 -16.34 2.69
C GLU A 30 3.41 -16.32 1.36
N LEU A 31 3.93 -15.51 0.42
CA LEU A 31 3.35 -15.41 -0.92
C LEU A 31 3.29 -16.78 -1.62
N SER A 32 4.34 -17.57 -1.49
CA SER A 32 4.40 -18.87 -2.15
C SER A 32 3.39 -19.87 -1.59
N LYS A 33 2.82 -19.58 -0.42
CA LYS A 33 1.83 -20.44 0.21
C LYS A 33 0.40 -20.08 -0.15
N CYS A 34 0.19 -18.91 -0.79
CA CYS A 34 -1.13 -18.52 -1.24
C CYS A 34 -1.60 -19.43 -2.36
N ASP A 35 -2.91 -19.69 -2.41
CA ASP A 35 -3.46 -20.35 -3.58
C ASP A 35 -3.32 -19.41 -4.78
N GLU A 36 -3.35 -19.99 -5.98
CA GLU A 36 -3.09 -19.27 -7.20
C GLU A 36 -4.07 -18.12 -7.43
N ALA A 37 -5.35 -18.38 -7.17
CA ALA A 37 -6.40 -17.37 -7.38
C ALA A 37 -6.22 -16.17 -6.45
N SER A 38 -5.90 -16.43 -5.17
CA SER A 38 -5.67 -15.34 -4.20
C SER A 38 -4.46 -14.51 -4.59
N ARG A 39 -3.37 -15.18 -5.00
CA ARG A 39 -2.15 -14.47 -5.38
C ARG A 39 -2.38 -13.62 -6.64
N ALA A 40 -3.09 -14.17 -7.62
CA ALA A 40 -3.40 -13.42 -8.85
C ALA A 40 -4.26 -12.19 -8.53
N ARG A 41 -5.24 -12.35 -7.65
CA ARG A 41 -6.11 -11.24 -7.26
C ARG A 41 -5.36 -10.17 -6.47
N LEU A 42 -4.42 -10.61 -5.64
CA LEU A 42 -3.58 -9.71 -4.86
C LEU A 42 -2.76 -8.80 -5.79
N TYR A 43 -2.13 -9.37 -6.80
CA TYR A 43 -1.33 -8.60 -7.76
C TYR A 43 -2.19 -7.69 -8.63
N GLU A 44 -3.36 -8.16 -9.01
CA GLU A 44 -4.28 -7.34 -9.79
C GLU A 44 -4.70 -6.09 -8.99
N ALA A 45 -5.06 -6.28 -7.73
CA ALA A 45 -5.45 -5.18 -6.86
C ALA A 45 -4.29 -4.20 -6.63
N MET A 46 -3.07 -4.74 -6.52
CA MET A 46 -1.88 -3.91 -6.38
C MET A 46 -1.71 -2.96 -7.56
N LEU A 47 -1.87 -3.48 -8.78
CA LEU A 47 -1.74 -2.66 -9.98
C LEU A 47 -2.86 -1.64 -10.12
N VAL A 48 -4.07 -2.01 -9.73
CA VAL A 48 -5.21 -1.08 -9.74
C VAL A 48 -4.94 0.06 -8.76
N ALA A 49 -4.46 -0.25 -7.56
CA ALA A 49 -4.15 0.77 -6.57
C ALA A 49 -3.03 1.71 -7.06
N GLU A 50 -1.99 1.14 -7.66
CA GLU A 50 -0.89 1.94 -8.21
C GLU A 50 -1.40 2.92 -9.27
N LYS A 51 -2.16 2.41 -10.23
CA LYS A 51 -2.69 3.26 -11.31
C LYS A 51 -3.59 4.37 -10.77
N ALA A 52 -4.47 4.03 -9.84
CA ALA A 52 -5.39 5.00 -9.26
C ALA A 52 -4.63 6.11 -8.54
N MET A 53 -3.60 5.76 -7.78
CA MET A 53 -2.79 6.74 -7.07
C MET A 53 -2.00 7.62 -8.03
N LEU A 54 -1.45 7.03 -9.10
CA LEU A 54 -0.71 7.79 -10.10
C LEU A 54 -1.61 8.84 -10.75
N GLU A 55 -2.83 8.49 -11.08
CA GLU A 55 -3.75 9.41 -11.73
C GLU A 55 -4.27 10.48 -10.77
N PHE A 56 -4.64 10.08 -9.55
CA PHE A 56 -5.30 10.99 -8.62
C PHE A 56 -4.32 11.96 -7.95
N TYR A 57 -3.18 11.47 -7.50
CA TYR A 57 -2.24 12.28 -6.73
C TYR A 57 -1.05 12.78 -7.53
N LYS A 58 -0.76 12.18 -8.67
CA LYS A 58 0.40 12.51 -9.52
C LYS A 58 1.68 12.55 -8.67
N PRO A 59 1.99 11.47 -7.94
CA PRO A 59 3.12 11.48 -7.02
C PRO A 59 4.46 11.41 -7.75
N THR A 60 5.54 11.62 -7.00
CA THR A 60 6.89 11.45 -7.50
C THR A 60 7.17 9.99 -7.81
N LYS A 61 6.66 9.09 -6.97
CA LYS A 61 6.91 7.65 -7.10
C LYS A 61 5.85 6.88 -6.34
N ILE A 62 5.58 5.65 -6.77
CA ILE A 62 4.79 4.70 -5.98
C ILE A 62 5.77 3.70 -5.38
N ASN A 63 5.68 3.48 -4.08
CA ASN A 63 6.44 2.42 -3.42
C ASN A 63 5.53 1.23 -3.14
N ILE A 64 6.07 0.05 -3.38
CA ILE A 64 5.36 -1.20 -3.14
C ILE A 64 6.25 -2.06 -2.26
N ALA A 65 5.71 -2.56 -1.16
CA ALA A 65 6.50 -3.34 -0.21
C ALA A 65 5.65 -4.41 0.46
N SER A 66 6.30 -5.49 0.88
CA SER A 66 5.65 -6.56 1.63
C SER A 66 6.62 -7.06 2.68
N PHE A 67 6.19 -7.12 3.93
CA PHE A 67 7.03 -7.58 5.03
C PHE A 67 6.40 -8.75 5.78
N GLY A 68 5.52 -8.46 6.76
CA GLY A 68 4.87 -9.49 7.55
C GLY A 68 5.62 -9.86 8.82
N ASN A 69 6.56 -9.00 9.26
CA ASN A 69 7.33 -9.28 10.46
C ASN A 69 6.51 -9.14 11.75
N TYR A 70 5.67 -8.11 11.80
CA TYR A 70 4.79 -7.91 12.95
C TYR A 70 3.47 -8.66 12.78
N VAL A 71 2.90 -8.62 11.58
CA VAL A 71 1.66 -9.30 11.26
C VAL A 71 1.98 -10.34 10.20
N PRO A 72 2.15 -11.62 10.57
CA PRO A 72 2.56 -12.68 9.64
C PRO A 72 1.39 -13.14 8.76
N HIS A 73 0.84 -12.24 8.02
CA HIS A 73 -0.29 -12.42 7.11
C HIS A 73 0.07 -11.64 5.85
N VAL A 74 0.18 -12.32 4.73
CA VAL A 74 0.61 -11.72 3.47
C VAL A 74 -0.19 -10.46 3.18
N HIS A 75 0.53 -9.37 3.00
CA HIS A 75 -0.08 -8.10 2.60
C HIS A 75 0.94 -7.25 1.85
N ILE A 76 0.42 -6.39 0.98
CA ILE A 76 1.23 -5.50 0.15
C ILE A 76 0.87 -4.07 0.49
N HIS A 77 1.90 -3.25 0.74
CA HIS A 77 1.74 -1.81 0.92
C HIS A 77 1.88 -1.13 -0.44
N VAL A 78 0.99 -0.22 -0.75
CA VAL A 78 1.08 0.64 -1.93
C VAL A 78 1.02 2.07 -1.43
N ILE A 79 2.08 2.83 -1.64
CA ILE A 79 2.28 4.14 -1.01
C ILE A 79 2.68 5.16 -2.06
N ALA A 80 1.94 6.27 -2.14
CA ALA A 80 2.32 7.37 -3.02
C ALA A 80 3.34 8.25 -2.28
N ARG A 81 4.46 8.54 -2.95
CA ARG A 81 5.58 9.27 -2.36
C ARG A 81 5.79 10.59 -3.10
N PHE A 82 6.23 11.60 -2.34
CA PHE A 82 6.40 12.96 -2.83
C PHE A 82 7.76 13.48 -2.41
N GLU A 83 8.40 14.30 -3.25
CA GLU A 83 9.71 14.85 -2.93
C GLU A 83 9.73 15.62 -1.62
N ASN A 84 8.61 16.21 -1.24
CA ASN A 84 8.52 16.99 -0.01
C ASN A 84 7.89 16.25 1.16
N ASP A 85 7.72 14.93 1.04
CA ASP A 85 7.23 14.17 2.20
C ASP A 85 8.35 14.02 3.23
N ALA A 86 7.99 13.60 4.43
CA ALA A 86 8.91 13.60 5.57
C ALA A 86 10.11 12.68 5.41
N PHE A 87 10.03 11.66 4.53
CA PHE A 87 11.03 10.60 4.43
C PHE A 87 11.81 10.60 3.12
N PHE A 88 11.24 11.17 2.06
CA PHE A 88 11.80 11.05 0.72
C PHE A 88 13.26 11.51 0.67
N PRO A 89 14.17 10.79 0.02
CA PRO A 89 13.95 9.65 -0.86
C PRO A 89 13.98 8.28 -0.17
N ASP A 90 14.07 8.25 1.15
CA ASP A 90 14.08 6.99 1.90
C ASP A 90 12.64 6.44 2.05
N SER A 91 12.55 5.22 2.56
CA SER A 91 11.26 4.59 2.79
C SER A 91 10.54 5.24 3.97
N VAL A 92 9.23 5.02 4.06
CA VAL A 92 8.41 5.55 5.16
C VAL A 92 8.76 4.92 6.51
N TRP A 93 9.54 3.85 6.52
CA TRP A 93 9.98 3.19 7.75
C TRP A 93 11.33 3.70 8.25
N ALA A 94 11.94 4.62 7.51
CA ALA A 94 13.20 5.24 7.92
C ALA A 94 12.93 6.42 8.85
N SER A 95 14.01 7.03 9.36
CA SER A 95 13.90 8.26 10.15
C SER A 95 13.46 9.41 9.25
N THR A 96 12.72 10.36 9.81
CA THR A 96 12.27 11.52 9.06
C THR A 96 13.44 12.42 8.67
N LYS A 97 13.35 13.01 7.49
CA LYS A 97 14.37 13.90 6.94
C LYS A 97 13.96 15.37 7.00
N ARG A 98 12.64 15.61 7.13
CA ARG A 98 12.10 16.97 7.14
C ARG A 98 10.70 16.95 7.73
N LYS A 99 10.21 18.13 8.06
CA LYS A 99 8.81 18.27 8.45
C LYS A 99 8.00 18.29 7.16
N SER A 100 6.98 17.46 7.12
CA SER A 100 6.13 17.38 5.93
C SER A 100 5.24 18.61 5.80
N GLU A 101 5.01 19.03 4.56
CA GLU A 101 4.10 20.13 4.26
C GLU A 101 3.03 19.70 3.27
N LEU A 102 2.75 18.38 3.22
CA LEU A 102 1.76 17.86 2.29
C LEU A 102 0.35 18.32 2.63
N ARG A 103 -0.44 18.59 1.59
CA ARG A 103 -1.85 18.96 1.69
C ARG A 103 -2.59 18.13 0.65
N LEU A 104 -2.92 16.91 0.99
CA LEU A 104 -3.53 15.98 0.04
C LEU A 104 -4.95 15.65 0.44
N PRO A 105 -5.85 15.51 -0.55
CA PRO A 105 -7.19 15.02 -0.26
C PRO A 105 -7.11 13.54 0.08
N LYS A 106 -8.09 13.05 0.83
CA LYS A 106 -8.15 11.63 1.13
C LYS A 106 -8.51 10.85 -0.12
N PHE A 107 -7.90 9.69 -0.26
CA PHE A 107 -8.19 8.77 -1.36
C PHE A 107 -9.25 7.79 -0.87
N ASP A 108 -10.44 7.87 -1.42
CA ASP A 108 -11.56 7.03 -1.00
C ASP A 108 -11.86 5.89 -1.95
N GLU A 109 -11.18 5.82 -3.03
CA GLU A 109 -11.30 4.69 -3.93
C GLU A 109 -12.70 4.51 -4.48
#